data_2c2dd2cb8439575447e7962d45ed8d81
#
_entry.id   2c2dd2cb8439575447e7962d45ed8d81
#
_cell.length_a   1.000
_cell.length_b   1.000
_cell.length_c   1.000
_cell.angle_alpha   90.00
_cell.angle_beta   90.00
_cell.angle_gamma   90.00
#
_symmetry.space_group_name_H-M   'P 1'
#
loop_
_entity.id
_entity.type
_entity.pdbx_description
1 polymer ?
#
loop_
_entity_poly.entity_id
_entity_poly.type
_entity_poly.pdbx_seq_one_letter_code
_entity_poly.pdbx_strand_id
1 'polypeptide(L)'
;RLLTLLLLVTIIIRLICSSVQGFIIQKLGQSITADIRGDLYSHVISLESSFFNKTPIGNLITRLTSDVEALGDIFASGGIGIISDSVYILAIVVTMFMLDMKMALVLLLMIVPVAVLIVYFQKQYRKANYQSREKLSELNSMIQENISGINVVQIFRRKNFNSKLFKDINKDYRQATNKTIFHDSAVSATLEWISLVAIATVLLLGGIGIMNASINFGTLSAFILYAQRLFNPLRQFADKFTTFQSGFTSIERIAEIMQEPIEVKDSKTNINFSITRNNNNKIGEIIFDNVWFG
;
A
#
# COMPACT_ATOMS: atom_id res chain seq x y z
N ARG A 1 29.34 33.27 -7.84
CA ARG A 1 28.60 33.15 -9.11
C ARG A 1 28.71 31.72 -9.69
N LEU A 2 29.89 31.11 -9.82
CA LEU A 2 30.06 29.75 -10.35
C LEU A 2 29.39 28.71 -9.43
N LEU A 3 29.58 28.79 -8.12
CA LEU A 3 28.95 27.88 -7.12
C LEU A 3 27.42 28.00 -7.09
N THR A 4 26.88 29.21 -7.24
CA THR A 4 25.42 29.39 -7.30
C THR A 4 24.82 28.83 -8.58
N LEU A 5 25.52 28.98 -9.73
CA LEU A 5 25.08 28.38 -10.99
C LEU A 5 25.16 26.84 -10.94
N LEU A 6 26.19 26.27 -10.34
CA LEU A 6 26.36 24.84 -10.16
C LEU A 6 25.26 24.28 -9.25
N LEU A 7 24.91 24.97 -8.17
CA LEU A 7 23.81 24.59 -7.27
C LEU A 7 22.47 24.65 -8.00
N LEU A 8 22.22 25.65 -8.82
CA LEU A 8 21.01 25.77 -9.61
C LEU A 8 20.87 24.61 -10.60
N VAL A 9 21.98 24.27 -11.31
CA VAL A 9 22.04 23.14 -12.23
C VAL A 9 21.74 21.81 -11.50
N THR A 10 22.33 21.58 -10.33
CA THR A 10 22.06 20.35 -9.54
C THR A 10 20.62 20.25 -9.08
N ILE A 11 19.97 21.37 -8.70
CA ILE A 11 18.56 21.40 -8.35
C ILE A 11 17.69 21.04 -9.56
N ILE A 12 17.98 21.62 -10.73
CA ILE A 12 17.21 21.32 -11.96
C ILE A 12 17.37 19.84 -12.34
N ILE A 13 18.60 19.32 -12.34
CA ILE A 13 18.86 17.89 -12.63
C ILE A 13 18.10 17.02 -11.65
N ARG A 14 18.15 17.31 -10.37
CA ARG A 14 17.40 16.58 -9.34
C ARG A 14 15.90 16.57 -9.63
N LEU A 15 15.32 17.71 -10.00
CA LEU A 15 13.89 17.86 -10.27
C LEU A 15 13.48 17.00 -11.48
N ILE A 16 14.29 17.04 -12.56
CA ILE A 16 14.06 16.22 -13.76
C ILE A 16 14.19 14.73 -13.40
N CYS A 17 15.26 14.32 -12.72
CA CYS A 17 15.47 12.92 -12.33
C CYS A 17 14.34 12.40 -11.44
N SER A 18 13.87 13.19 -10.46
CA SER A 18 12.78 12.80 -9.57
C SER A 18 11.46 12.66 -10.33
N SER A 19 11.17 13.55 -11.28
CA SER A 19 9.96 13.47 -12.10
C SER A 19 9.98 12.26 -13.03
N VAL A 20 11.12 12.02 -13.68
CA VAL A 20 11.31 10.84 -14.56
C VAL A 20 11.23 9.56 -13.76
N GLN A 21 11.88 9.50 -12.59
CA GLN A 21 11.80 8.36 -11.69
C GLN A 21 10.35 8.04 -11.28
N GLY A 22 9.61 9.05 -10.83
CA GLY A 22 8.21 8.87 -10.44
C GLY A 22 7.33 8.36 -11.59
N PHE A 23 7.54 8.91 -12.80
CA PHE A 23 6.81 8.47 -13.99
C PHE A 23 7.14 7.01 -14.37
N ILE A 24 8.42 6.64 -14.36
CA ILE A 24 8.85 5.27 -14.70
C ILE A 24 8.32 4.26 -13.68
N ILE A 25 8.40 4.58 -12.39
CA ILE A 25 7.90 3.71 -11.32
C ILE A 25 6.39 3.47 -11.48
N GLN A 26 5.62 4.55 -11.69
CA GLN A 26 4.18 4.45 -11.86
C GLN A 26 3.81 3.66 -13.14
N LYS A 27 4.52 3.91 -14.24
CA LYS A 27 4.33 3.18 -15.50
C LYS A 27 4.63 1.69 -15.33
N LEU A 28 5.72 1.35 -14.62
CA LEU A 28 6.09 -0.04 -14.34
C LEU A 28 5.01 -0.73 -13.50
N GLY A 29 4.53 -0.09 -12.43
CA GLY A 29 3.45 -0.63 -11.60
C GLY A 29 2.18 -0.90 -12.40
N GLN A 30 1.78 0.02 -13.27
CA GLN A 30 0.61 -0.16 -14.13
C GLN A 30 0.81 -1.27 -15.19
N SER A 31 2.03 -1.42 -15.73
CA SER A 31 2.33 -2.50 -16.67
C SER A 31 2.22 -3.87 -15.99
N ILE A 32 2.83 -4.03 -14.81
CA ILE A 32 2.73 -5.26 -14.01
C ILE A 32 1.27 -5.57 -13.66
N THR A 33 0.51 -4.56 -13.25
CA THR A 33 -0.92 -4.70 -12.95
C THR A 33 -1.71 -5.19 -14.18
N ALA A 34 -1.42 -4.64 -15.35
CA ALA A 34 -2.10 -5.03 -16.60
C ALA A 34 -1.77 -6.48 -17.01
N ASP A 35 -0.50 -6.87 -16.90
CA ASP A 35 -0.04 -8.23 -17.25
C ASP A 35 -0.66 -9.27 -16.31
N ILE A 36 -0.58 -9.04 -14.97
CA ILE A 36 -1.18 -9.94 -13.98
C ILE A 36 -2.70 -10.05 -14.18
N ARG A 37 -3.37 -8.92 -14.45
CA ARG A 37 -4.82 -8.92 -14.69
C ARG A 37 -5.18 -9.73 -15.94
N GLY A 38 -4.38 -9.62 -17.01
CA GLY A 38 -4.56 -10.38 -18.23
C GLY A 38 -4.40 -11.88 -18.00
N ASP A 39 -3.34 -12.29 -17.30
CA ASP A 39 -3.07 -13.69 -16.98
C ASP A 39 -4.15 -14.27 -16.08
N LEU A 40 -4.52 -13.54 -14.99
CA LEU A 40 -5.57 -13.97 -14.07
C LEU A 40 -6.93 -14.08 -14.79
N TYR A 41 -7.27 -13.11 -15.63
CA TYR A 41 -8.51 -13.17 -16.41
C TYR A 41 -8.53 -14.38 -17.35
N SER A 42 -7.44 -14.61 -18.09
CA SER A 42 -7.31 -15.76 -19.00
C SER A 42 -7.41 -17.09 -18.25
N HIS A 43 -6.84 -17.17 -17.04
CA HIS A 43 -6.95 -18.34 -16.19
C HIS A 43 -8.40 -18.55 -15.71
N VAL A 44 -9.03 -17.49 -15.18
CA VAL A 44 -10.41 -17.56 -14.67
C VAL A 44 -11.39 -18.02 -15.72
N ILE A 45 -11.33 -17.50 -16.96
CA ILE A 45 -12.25 -17.94 -18.03
C ILE A 45 -11.98 -19.37 -18.53
N SER A 46 -10.84 -19.96 -18.16
CA SER A 46 -10.47 -21.33 -18.49
C SER A 46 -10.90 -22.34 -17.43
N LEU A 47 -11.43 -21.85 -16.27
CA LEU A 47 -11.92 -22.71 -15.20
C LEU A 47 -13.26 -23.33 -15.54
N GLU A 48 -13.56 -24.48 -14.93
CA GLU A 48 -14.81 -25.20 -15.15
C GLU A 48 -16.04 -24.54 -14.50
N SER A 49 -17.22 -24.91 -14.97
CA SER A 49 -18.49 -24.36 -14.45
C SER A 49 -18.73 -24.65 -12.97
N SER A 50 -18.19 -25.74 -12.45
CA SER A 50 -18.32 -26.14 -11.04
C SER A 50 -17.66 -25.13 -10.10
N PHE A 51 -16.56 -24.51 -10.49
CA PHE A 51 -15.89 -23.46 -9.77
C PHE A 51 -16.79 -22.22 -9.58
N PHE A 52 -17.48 -21.80 -10.65
CA PHE A 52 -18.36 -20.63 -10.60
C PHE A 52 -19.61 -20.86 -9.77
N ASN A 53 -20.06 -22.12 -9.62
CA ASN A 53 -21.15 -22.46 -8.74
C ASN A 53 -20.77 -22.36 -7.24
N LYS A 54 -19.50 -22.58 -6.91
CA LYS A 54 -18.98 -22.54 -5.53
C LYS A 54 -18.45 -21.16 -5.14
N THR A 55 -18.01 -20.35 -6.10
CA THR A 55 -17.32 -19.08 -5.86
C THR A 55 -18.21 -17.89 -6.24
N PRO A 56 -18.55 -16.99 -5.29
CA PRO A 56 -19.34 -15.81 -5.61
C PRO A 56 -18.64 -14.92 -6.66
N ILE A 57 -19.36 -14.51 -7.69
CA ILE A 57 -18.85 -13.67 -8.79
C ILE A 57 -18.24 -12.36 -8.26
N GLY A 58 -18.83 -11.77 -7.22
CA GLY A 58 -18.31 -10.55 -6.60
C GLY A 58 -16.88 -10.70 -6.06
N ASN A 59 -16.53 -11.88 -5.54
CA ASN A 59 -15.16 -12.16 -5.09
C ASN A 59 -14.20 -12.18 -6.28
N LEU A 60 -14.55 -12.81 -7.39
CA LEU A 60 -13.72 -12.85 -8.60
C LEU A 60 -13.48 -11.45 -9.18
N ILE A 61 -14.51 -10.63 -9.22
CA ILE A 61 -14.38 -9.23 -9.65
C ILE A 61 -13.40 -8.49 -8.72
N THR A 62 -13.50 -8.65 -7.40
CA THR A 62 -12.58 -8.00 -6.45
C THR A 62 -11.14 -8.48 -6.66
N ARG A 63 -10.91 -9.78 -6.96
CA ARG A 63 -9.56 -10.30 -7.27
C ARG A 63 -8.99 -9.68 -8.54
N LEU A 64 -9.80 -9.60 -9.62
CA LEU A 64 -9.38 -9.04 -10.91
C LEU A 64 -9.18 -7.51 -10.88
N THR A 65 -9.78 -6.83 -9.91
CA THR A 65 -9.69 -5.36 -9.78
C THR A 65 -8.79 -4.97 -8.62
N SER A 66 -9.34 -4.90 -7.42
CA SER A 66 -8.67 -4.31 -6.25
C SER A 66 -7.45 -5.11 -5.77
N ASP A 67 -7.49 -6.45 -5.81
CA ASP A 67 -6.36 -7.25 -5.36
C ASP A 67 -5.18 -7.15 -6.34
N VAL A 68 -5.44 -7.13 -7.65
CA VAL A 68 -4.40 -6.90 -8.68
C VAL A 68 -3.84 -5.47 -8.59
N GLU A 69 -4.67 -4.47 -8.31
CA GLU A 69 -4.22 -3.09 -8.08
C GLU A 69 -3.33 -2.97 -6.85
N ALA A 70 -3.68 -3.65 -5.75
CA ALA A 70 -2.85 -3.71 -4.55
C ALA A 70 -1.46 -4.33 -4.82
N LEU A 71 -1.33 -5.28 -5.75
CA LEU A 71 -0.04 -5.78 -6.21
C LEU A 71 0.76 -4.71 -6.94
N GLY A 72 0.15 -3.98 -7.87
CA GLY A 72 0.79 -2.87 -8.56
C GLY A 72 1.35 -1.83 -7.58
N ASP A 73 0.60 -1.53 -6.53
CA ASP A 73 1.00 -0.60 -5.46
C ASP A 73 2.20 -1.11 -4.65
N ILE A 74 2.29 -2.42 -4.37
CA ILE A 74 3.49 -2.99 -3.72
C ILE A 74 4.73 -2.74 -4.57
N PHE A 75 4.66 -3.01 -5.86
CA PHE A 75 5.80 -2.83 -6.75
C PHE A 75 6.13 -1.35 -6.92
N ALA A 76 5.13 -0.49 -7.17
CA ALA A 76 5.34 0.93 -7.45
C ALA A 76 5.77 1.71 -6.18
N SER A 77 4.98 1.66 -5.12
CA SER A 77 5.20 2.48 -3.92
C SER A 77 5.96 1.74 -2.83
N GLY A 78 5.76 0.42 -2.71
CA GLY A 78 6.33 -0.42 -1.67
C GLY A 78 7.80 -0.77 -1.95
N GLY A 79 8.06 -1.69 -2.87
CA GLY A 79 9.39 -2.28 -3.08
C GLY A 79 10.43 -1.25 -3.52
N ILE A 80 10.17 -0.56 -4.62
CA ILE A 80 11.11 0.44 -5.18
C ILE A 80 11.27 1.62 -4.21
N GLY A 81 10.17 2.03 -3.56
CA GLY A 81 10.21 3.10 -2.60
C GLY A 81 11.08 2.79 -1.37
N ILE A 82 11.00 1.58 -0.80
CA ILE A 82 11.84 1.17 0.33
C ILE A 82 13.31 1.11 -0.07
N ILE A 83 13.63 0.56 -1.24
CA ILE A 83 15.00 0.51 -1.74
C ILE A 83 15.54 1.92 -1.90
N SER A 84 14.79 2.82 -2.53
CA SER A 84 15.18 4.23 -2.70
C SER A 84 15.42 4.93 -1.38
N ASP A 85 14.52 4.77 -0.40
CA ASP A 85 14.65 5.39 0.92
C ASP A 85 15.83 4.80 1.69
N SER A 86 16.07 3.48 1.57
CA SER A 86 17.22 2.82 2.20
C SER A 86 18.55 3.33 1.65
N VAL A 87 18.66 3.46 0.31
CA VAL A 87 19.84 4.04 -0.35
C VAL A 87 20.03 5.49 0.05
N TYR A 88 18.95 6.26 0.15
CA TYR A 88 18.97 7.65 0.56
C TYR A 88 19.48 7.81 2.01
N ILE A 89 18.95 7.02 2.96
CA ILE A 89 19.41 7.02 4.35
C ILE A 89 20.89 6.60 4.42
N LEU A 90 21.26 5.54 3.70
CA LEU A 90 22.66 5.09 3.66
C LEU A 90 23.60 6.19 3.16
N ALA A 91 23.22 6.87 2.08
CA ALA A 91 24.00 7.99 1.54
C ALA A 91 24.15 9.14 2.55
N ILE A 92 23.06 9.50 3.26
CA ILE A 92 23.11 10.51 4.33
C ILE A 92 24.06 10.05 5.44
N VAL A 93 23.91 8.83 5.93
CA VAL A 93 24.72 8.30 7.03
C VAL A 93 26.20 8.27 6.64
N VAL A 94 26.54 7.76 5.45
CA VAL A 94 27.92 7.74 4.95
C VAL A 94 28.49 9.15 4.86
N THR A 95 27.77 10.10 4.28
CA THR A 95 28.25 11.48 4.16
C THR A 95 28.40 12.17 5.52
N MET A 96 27.53 11.88 6.50
CA MET A 96 27.67 12.38 7.87
C MET A 96 28.95 11.87 8.53
N PHE A 97 29.28 10.58 8.40
CA PHE A 97 30.52 10.01 8.93
C PHE A 97 31.76 10.57 8.25
N MET A 98 31.69 10.89 6.95
CA MET A 98 32.80 11.52 6.23
C MET A 98 33.05 12.96 6.66
N LEU A 99 32.01 13.67 7.11
CA LEU A 99 32.13 15.08 7.54
C LEU A 99 32.60 15.21 8.99
N ASP A 100 31.94 14.56 9.94
CA ASP A 100 32.33 14.54 11.35
C ASP A 100 31.72 13.33 12.05
N MET A 101 32.58 12.46 12.58
CA MET A 101 32.17 11.19 13.21
C MET A 101 31.43 11.41 14.53
N LYS A 102 31.80 12.45 15.30
CA LYS A 102 31.18 12.71 16.61
C LYS A 102 29.75 13.20 16.45
N MET A 103 29.52 14.16 15.57
CA MET A 103 28.19 14.67 15.27
C MET A 103 27.30 13.60 14.63
N ALA A 104 27.87 12.76 13.74
CA ALA A 104 27.15 11.64 13.14
C ALA A 104 26.67 10.65 14.18
N LEU A 105 27.50 10.25 15.15
CA LEU A 105 27.14 9.36 16.25
C LEU A 105 26.03 9.95 17.14
N VAL A 106 26.09 11.23 17.46
CA VAL A 106 25.04 11.90 18.25
C VAL A 106 23.69 11.85 17.54
N LEU A 107 23.64 12.17 16.25
CA LEU A 107 22.40 12.12 15.49
C LEU A 107 21.87 10.69 15.35
N LEU A 108 22.74 9.71 15.12
CA LEU A 108 22.34 8.29 15.06
C LEU A 108 21.82 7.79 16.41
N LEU A 109 22.43 8.20 17.52
CA LEU A 109 21.94 7.85 18.85
C LEU A 109 20.53 8.41 19.10
N MET A 110 20.20 9.57 18.52
CA MET A 110 18.85 10.15 18.62
C MET A 110 17.80 9.36 17.83
N ILE A 111 18.16 8.54 16.84
CA ILE A 111 17.21 7.70 16.11
C ILE A 111 16.57 6.65 17.03
N VAL A 112 17.32 6.13 18.02
CA VAL A 112 16.85 5.06 18.90
C VAL A 112 15.60 5.47 19.70
N PRO A 113 15.61 6.58 20.47
CA PRO A 113 14.41 7.03 21.19
C PRO A 113 13.26 7.38 20.24
N VAL A 114 13.57 7.90 19.06
CA VAL A 114 12.57 8.19 18.00
C VAL A 114 11.87 6.93 17.56
N ALA A 115 12.63 5.89 17.21
CA ALA A 115 12.09 4.61 16.79
C ALA A 115 11.18 3.98 17.84
N VAL A 116 11.59 4.03 19.12
CA VAL A 116 10.78 3.53 20.24
C VAL A 116 9.45 4.28 20.36
N LEU A 117 9.49 5.62 20.28
CA LEU A 117 8.29 6.45 20.38
C LEU A 117 7.35 6.22 19.18
N ILE A 118 7.89 6.11 17.96
CA ILE A 118 7.10 5.81 16.77
C ILE A 118 6.38 4.45 16.94
N VAL A 119 7.10 3.41 17.34
CA VAL A 119 6.52 2.07 17.55
C VAL A 119 5.42 2.11 18.62
N TYR A 120 5.65 2.82 19.72
CA TYR A 120 4.65 2.98 20.77
C TYR A 120 3.37 3.66 20.27
N PHE A 121 3.48 4.84 19.66
CA PHE A 121 2.32 5.58 19.16
C PHE A 121 1.62 4.83 18.02
N GLN A 122 2.36 4.16 17.16
CA GLN A 122 1.78 3.37 16.07
C GLN A 122 0.98 2.17 16.58
N LYS A 123 1.42 1.54 17.68
CA LYS A 123 0.64 0.48 18.34
C LYS A 123 -0.68 1.03 18.88
N GLN A 124 -0.69 2.22 19.49
CA GLN A 124 -1.91 2.87 19.97
C GLN A 124 -2.83 3.29 18.83
N TYR A 125 -2.26 3.86 17.76
CA TYR A 125 -3.00 4.19 16.54
C TYR A 125 -3.69 2.96 15.94
N ARG A 126 -2.98 1.84 15.78
CA ARG A 126 -3.57 0.58 15.27
C ARG A 126 -4.75 0.11 16.12
N LYS A 127 -4.62 0.16 17.45
CA LYS A 127 -5.71 -0.21 18.37
C LYS A 127 -6.92 0.71 18.20
N ALA A 128 -6.71 2.01 18.16
CA ALA A 128 -7.77 3.00 17.95
C ALA A 128 -8.44 2.84 16.57
N ASN A 129 -7.66 2.60 15.53
CA ASN A 129 -8.15 2.37 14.17
C ASN A 129 -9.02 1.09 14.10
N TYR A 130 -8.61 0.01 14.75
CA TYR A 130 -9.42 -1.20 14.84
C TYR A 130 -10.79 -0.92 15.49
N GLN A 131 -10.80 -0.23 16.63
CA GLN A 131 -12.05 0.17 17.29
C GLN A 131 -12.92 1.08 16.41
N SER A 132 -12.32 2.01 15.69
CA SER A 132 -13.04 2.87 14.74
C SER A 132 -13.68 2.07 13.61
N ARG A 133 -12.96 1.06 13.05
CA ARG A 133 -13.50 0.17 12.01
C ARG A 133 -14.63 -0.72 12.52
N GLU A 134 -14.55 -1.19 13.76
CA GLU A 134 -15.62 -1.95 14.41
C GLU A 134 -16.89 -1.09 14.53
N LYS A 135 -16.76 0.16 15.00
CA LYS A 135 -17.90 1.09 15.09
C LYS A 135 -18.45 1.52 13.72
N LEU A 136 -17.60 1.61 12.70
CA LEU A 136 -18.03 1.84 11.33
C LEU A 136 -18.86 0.64 10.80
N SER A 137 -18.42 -0.58 11.10
CA SER A 137 -19.16 -1.79 10.72
C SER A 137 -20.55 -1.84 11.37
N GLU A 138 -20.65 -1.49 12.66
CA GLU A 138 -21.91 -1.36 13.37
C GLU A 138 -22.84 -0.32 12.72
N LEU A 139 -22.29 0.84 12.36
CA LEU A 139 -23.00 1.90 11.65
C LEU A 139 -23.49 1.43 10.27
N ASN A 140 -22.65 0.76 9.50
CA ASN A 140 -23.00 0.24 8.18
C ASN A 140 -24.10 -0.83 8.26
N SER A 141 -24.03 -1.73 9.25
CA SER A 141 -25.05 -2.75 9.47
C SER A 141 -26.41 -2.11 9.78
N MET A 142 -26.43 -1.08 10.62
CA MET A 142 -27.64 -0.33 10.91
C MET A 142 -28.22 0.38 9.68
N ILE A 143 -27.35 0.99 8.86
CA ILE A 143 -27.78 1.63 7.61
C ILE A 143 -28.40 0.58 6.69
N GLN A 144 -27.72 -0.54 6.50
CA GLN A 144 -28.19 -1.63 5.65
C GLN A 144 -29.54 -2.18 6.12
N GLU A 145 -29.68 -2.42 7.42
CA GLU A 145 -30.93 -2.90 8.02
C GLU A 145 -32.09 -1.91 7.81
N ASN A 146 -31.86 -0.63 8.07
CA ASN A 146 -32.89 0.41 7.89
C ASN A 146 -33.28 0.64 6.43
N ILE A 147 -32.32 0.56 5.48
CA ILE A 147 -32.60 0.72 4.05
C ILE A 147 -33.33 -0.51 3.52
N SER A 148 -32.87 -1.72 3.85
CA SER A 148 -33.51 -2.96 3.43
C SER A 148 -34.91 -3.12 4.04
N GLY A 149 -35.07 -2.68 5.30
CA GLY A 149 -36.36 -2.70 6.02
C GLY A 149 -37.17 -1.41 5.95
N ILE A 150 -36.92 -0.52 4.95
CA ILE A 150 -37.52 0.82 4.92
C ILE A 150 -39.06 0.80 4.97
N ASN A 151 -39.67 -0.18 4.32
CA ASN A 151 -41.13 -0.38 4.34
C ASN A 151 -41.64 -0.58 5.76
N VAL A 152 -40.96 -1.42 6.55
CA VAL A 152 -41.30 -1.70 7.95
C VAL A 152 -41.18 -0.43 8.78
N VAL A 153 -40.07 0.29 8.65
CA VAL A 153 -39.84 1.56 9.36
C VAL A 153 -40.92 2.59 9.07
N GLN A 154 -41.40 2.65 7.82
CA GLN A 154 -42.44 3.59 7.39
C GLN A 154 -43.85 3.16 7.90
N ILE A 155 -44.21 1.89 7.72
CA ILE A 155 -45.51 1.36 8.14
C ILE A 155 -45.69 1.53 9.65
N PHE A 156 -44.66 1.20 10.45
CA PHE A 156 -44.71 1.33 11.91
C PHE A 156 -44.40 2.74 12.42
N ARG A 157 -44.18 3.73 11.51
CA ARG A 157 -43.84 5.14 11.84
C ARG A 157 -42.67 5.30 12.81
N ARG A 158 -41.67 4.39 12.72
CA ARG A 158 -40.49 4.36 13.63
C ARG A 158 -39.35 5.27 13.19
N LYS A 159 -39.56 6.19 12.28
CA LYS A 159 -38.53 7.12 11.77
C LYS A 159 -37.75 7.83 12.89
N ASN A 160 -38.45 8.39 13.88
CA ASN A 160 -37.80 9.16 14.95
C ASN A 160 -36.96 8.26 15.88
N PHE A 161 -37.43 7.05 16.14
CA PHE A 161 -36.68 6.06 16.93
C PHE A 161 -35.39 5.64 16.23
N ASN A 162 -35.47 5.25 14.96
CA ASN A 162 -34.32 4.83 14.18
C ASN A 162 -33.35 5.98 13.95
N SER A 163 -33.84 7.21 13.75
CA SER A 163 -32.98 8.41 13.65
C SER A 163 -32.21 8.68 14.95
N LYS A 164 -32.85 8.48 16.12
CA LYS A 164 -32.15 8.62 17.41
C LYS A 164 -31.08 7.55 17.58
N LEU A 165 -31.41 6.29 17.31
CA LEU A 165 -30.47 5.16 17.41
C LEU A 165 -29.28 5.38 16.47
N PHE A 166 -29.52 5.83 15.23
CA PHE A 166 -28.46 6.19 14.28
C PHE A 166 -27.55 7.29 14.83
N LYS A 167 -28.12 8.33 15.45
CA LYS A 167 -27.31 9.41 16.04
C LYS A 167 -26.41 8.90 17.16
N ASP A 168 -26.89 7.97 17.98
CA ASP A 168 -26.11 7.40 19.08
C ASP A 168 -24.94 6.54 18.54
N ILE A 169 -25.20 5.63 17.61
CA ILE A 169 -24.16 4.82 16.96
C ILE A 169 -23.14 5.72 16.20
N ASN A 170 -23.62 6.74 15.48
CA ASN A 170 -22.73 7.67 14.77
C ASN A 170 -21.89 8.52 15.73
N LYS A 171 -22.41 8.82 16.92
CA LYS A 171 -21.65 9.49 17.99
C LYS A 171 -20.52 8.60 18.49
N ASP A 172 -20.78 7.31 18.69
CA ASP A 172 -19.77 6.34 19.13
C ASP A 172 -18.69 6.15 18.08
N TYR A 173 -19.07 6.03 16.80
CA TYR A 173 -18.14 6.00 15.68
C TYR A 173 -17.28 7.27 15.64
N ARG A 174 -17.88 8.45 15.77
CA ARG A 174 -17.14 9.73 15.80
C ARG A 174 -16.14 9.77 16.96
N GLN A 175 -16.52 9.28 18.15
CA GLN A 175 -15.60 9.25 19.30
C GLN A 175 -14.43 8.29 19.06
N ALA A 176 -14.67 7.12 18.47
CA ALA A 176 -13.62 6.17 18.10
C ALA A 176 -12.67 6.76 17.05
N THR A 177 -13.23 7.41 16.02
CA THR A 177 -12.46 8.09 14.98
C THR A 177 -11.63 9.25 15.53
N ASN A 178 -12.16 10.04 16.46
CA ASN A 178 -11.41 11.12 17.12
C ASN A 178 -10.20 10.59 17.88
N LYS A 179 -10.30 9.41 18.53
CA LYS A 179 -9.12 8.77 19.17
C LYS A 179 -8.07 8.36 18.14
N THR A 180 -8.48 7.85 16.98
CA THR A 180 -7.58 7.51 15.87
C THR A 180 -6.85 8.75 15.37
N ILE A 181 -7.59 9.84 15.13
CA ILE A 181 -7.02 11.13 14.69
C ILE A 181 -6.04 11.68 15.74
N PHE A 182 -6.38 11.59 17.03
CA PHE A 182 -5.49 12.04 18.11
C PHE A 182 -4.14 11.29 18.08
N HIS A 183 -4.17 9.95 17.96
CA HIS A 183 -2.93 9.17 17.94
C HIS A 183 -2.12 9.41 16.65
N ASP A 184 -2.76 9.59 15.50
CA ASP A 184 -2.08 9.94 14.25
C ASP A 184 -1.41 11.31 14.33
N SER A 185 -2.13 12.29 14.85
CA SER A 185 -1.59 13.65 15.08
C SER A 185 -0.45 13.63 16.10
N ALA A 186 -0.54 12.79 17.14
CA ALA A 186 0.51 12.64 18.15
C ALA A 186 1.80 12.06 17.53
N VAL A 187 1.70 11.09 16.61
CA VAL A 187 2.87 10.59 15.86
C VAL A 187 3.55 11.72 15.11
N SER A 188 2.78 12.49 14.35
CA SER A 188 3.29 13.59 13.53
C SER A 188 3.96 14.69 14.38
N ALA A 189 3.28 15.11 15.47
CA ALA A 189 3.81 16.12 16.40
C ALA A 189 5.09 15.64 17.10
N THR A 190 5.14 14.37 17.50
CA THR A 190 6.33 13.78 18.15
C THR A 190 7.53 13.78 17.21
N LEU A 191 7.33 13.40 15.94
CA LEU A 191 8.40 13.42 14.94
C LEU A 191 8.94 14.82 14.70
N GLU A 192 8.07 15.83 14.62
CA GLU A 192 8.48 17.22 14.44
C GLU A 192 9.24 17.74 15.65
N TRP A 193 8.76 17.47 16.86
CA TRP A 193 9.44 17.82 18.10
C TRP A 193 10.86 17.23 18.18
N ILE A 194 11.01 15.96 17.86
CA ILE A 194 12.31 15.28 17.91
C ILE A 194 13.25 15.84 16.83
N SER A 195 12.73 16.14 15.65
CA SER A 195 13.52 16.81 14.61
C SER A 195 14.06 18.17 15.08
N LEU A 196 13.22 18.96 15.76
CA LEU A 196 13.65 20.24 16.34
C LEU A 196 14.69 20.05 17.46
N VAL A 197 14.52 19.06 18.34
CA VAL A 197 15.51 18.72 19.37
C VAL A 197 16.83 18.27 18.75
N ALA A 198 16.79 17.48 17.68
CA ALA A 198 17.97 17.07 16.94
C ALA A 198 18.72 18.28 16.33
N ILE A 199 17.97 19.21 15.71
CA ILE A 199 18.54 20.45 15.17
C ILE A 199 19.15 21.29 16.30
N ALA A 200 18.45 21.45 17.41
CA ALA A 200 18.98 22.20 18.57
C ALA A 200 20.28 21.58 19.11
N THR A 201 20.33 20.24 19.20
CA THR A 201 21.54 19.51 19.61
C THR A 201 22.70 19.71 18.63
N VAL A 202 22.41 19.64 17.32
CA VAL A 202 23.40 19.91 16.26
C VAL A 202 23.91 21.34 16.36
N LEU A 203 23.04 22.32 16.59
CA LEU A 203 23.42 23.72 16.76
C LEU A 203 24.29 23.94 18.00
N LEU A 204 23.96 23.32 19.13
CA LEU A 204 24.75 23.43 20.34
C LEU A 204 26.15 22.81 20.19
N LEU A 205 26.20 21.53 19.77
CA LEU A 205 27.46 20.81 19.62
C LEU A 205 28.32 21.37 18.48
N GLY A 206 27.68 21.68 17.35
CA GLY A 206 28.34 22.26 16.20
C GLY A 206 28.83 23.71 16.47
N GLY A 207 28.07 24.50 17.24
CA GLY A 207 28.48 25.83 17.70
C GLY A 207 29.72 25.78 18.58
N ILE A 208 29.77 24.86 19.56
CA ILE A 208 30.95 24.59 20.38
C ILE A 208 32.12 24.12 19.51
N GLY A 209 31.86 23.27 18.53
CA GLY A 209 32.87 22.77 17.57
C GLY A 209 33.46 23.89 16.72
N ILE A 210 32.66 24.86 16.29
CA ILE A 210 33.16 26.06 15.55
C ILE A 210 34.01 26.94 16.47
N MET A 211 33.58 27.18 17.74
CA MET A 211 34.37 27.97 18.68
C MET A 211 35.73 27.33 18.98
N ASN A 212 35.80 26.00 18.98
CA ASN A 212 37.04 25.24 19.15
C ASN A 212 37.82 25.01 17.82
N ALA A 213 37.40 25.64 16.72
CA ALA A 213 37.97 25.48 15.40
C ALA A 213 38.05 24.02 14.89
N SER A 214 37.23 23.11 15.46
CA SER A 214 37.19 21.70 15.07
C SER A 214 36.23 21.42 13.92
N ILE A 215 35.24 22.30 13.68
CA ILE A 215 34.19 22.13 12.68
C ILE A 215 34.02 23.42 11.89
N ASN A 216 33.81 23.31 10.58
CA ASN A 216 33.54 24.44 9.70
C ASN A 216 32.04 24.77 9.67
N PHE A 217 31.68 26.03 9.38
CA PHE A 217 30.29 26.48 9.24
C PHE A 217 29.52 25.67 8.17
N GLY A 218 30.18 25.25 7.09
CA GLY A 218 29.61 24.41 6.06
C GLY A 218 29.19 23.02 6.59
N THR A 219 30.01 22.41 7.43
CA THR A 219 29.71 21.14 8.11
C THR A 219 28.49 21.27 9.02
N LEU A 220 28.44 22.34 9.84
CA LEU A 220 27.28 22.61 10.69
C LEU A 220 25.98 22.73 9.87
N SER A 221 26.02 23.51 8.79
CA SER A 221 24.88 23.69 7.89
C SER A 221 24.42 22.37 7.24
N ALA A 222 25.37 21.52 6.85
CA ALA A 222 25.07 20.19 6.32
C ALA A 222 24.39 19.29 7.36
N PHE A 223 24.85 19.28 8.61
CA PHE A 223 24.26 18.50 9.70
C PHE A 223 22.86 18.96 10.07
N ILE A 224 22.56 20.26 10.01
CA ILE A 224 21.18 20.77 10.19
C ILE A 224 20.25 20.22 9.10
N LEU A 225 20.69 20.25 7.84
CA LEU A 225 19.92 19.68 6.73
C LEU A 225 19.74 18.16 6.86
N TYR A 226 20.76 17.45 7.31
CA TYR A 226 20.66 16.00 7.55
C TYR A 226 19.73 15.68 8.71
N ALA A 227 19.76 16.43 9.81
CA ALA A 227 18.85 16.27 10.92
C ALA A 227 17.39 16.44 10.48
N GLN A 228 17.08 17.41 9.62
CA GLN A 228 15.73 17.58 9.06
C GLN A 228 15.28 16.42 8.17
N ARG A 229 16.19 15.81 7.42
CA ARG A 229 15.86 14.81 6.40
C ARG A 229 15.92 13.37 6.90
N LEU A 230 16.63 13.11 8.00
CA LEU A 230 16.87 11.77 8.50
C LEU A 230 15.60 11.11 9.07
N PHE A 231 14.71 11.89 9.68
CA PHE A 231 13.53 11.37 10.38
C PHE A 231 12.32 11.11 9.47
N ASN A 232 12.22 11.78 8.33
CA ASN A 232 11.11 11.61 7.39
C ASN A 232 10.97 10.17 6.83
N PRO A 233 12.04 9.52 6.37
CA PRO A 233 11.95 8.15 5.88
C PRO A 233 11.50 7.14 6.94
N LEU A 234 11.80 7.38 8.22
CA LEU A 234 11.38 6.47 9.31
C LEU A 234 9.85 6.38 9.41
N ARG A 235 9.14 7.48 9.23
CA ARG A 235 7.67 7.47 9.13
C ARG A 235 7.20 6.73 7.89
N GLN A 236 7.81 6.99 6.74
CA GLN A 236 7.44 6.35 5.49
C GLN A 236 7.61 4.82 5.52
N PHE A 237 8.63 4.30 6.19
CA PHE A 237 8.80 2.86 6.37
C PHE A 237 7.61 2.23 7.09
N ALA A 238 7.09 2.88 8.12
CA ALA A 238 5.95 2.38 8.87
C ALA A 238 4.67 2.35 8.04
N ASP A 239 4.43 3.37 7.22
CA ASP A 239 3.28 3.46 6.31
C ASP A 239 3.39 2.42 5.17
N LYS A 240 4.58 2.24 4.59
CA LYS A 240 4.86 1.25 3.56
C LYS A 240 4.68 -0.19 4.04
N PHE A 241 4.97 -0.47 5.32
CA PHE A 241 4.76 -1.79 5.89
C PHE A 241 3.29 -2.23 5.82
N THR A 242 2.36 -1.30 6.00
CA THR A 242 0.92 -1.58 5.88
C THR A 242 0.53 -1.91 4.43
N THR A 243 1.10 -1.20 3.47
CA THR A 243 0.92 -1.49 2.03
C THR A 243 1.43 -2.89 1.67
N PHE A 244 2.59 -3.27 2.21
CA PHE A 244 3.12 -4.63 2.02
C PHE A 244 2.20 -5.69 2.61
N GLN A 245 1.70 -5.50 3.83
CA GLN A 245 0.82 -6.47 4.48
C GLN A 245 -0.48 -6.67 3.69
N SER A 246 -1.11 -5.59 3.20
CA SER A 246 -2.31 -5.69 2.37
C SER A 246 -2.02 -6.41 1.05
N GLY A 247 -0.91 -6.10 0.43
CA GLY A 247 -0.53 -6.70 -0.83
C GLY A 247 -0.13 -8.16 -0.72
N PHE A 248 0.55 -8.61 0.36
CA PHE A 248 0.79 -10.04 0.58
C PHE A 248 -0.52 -10.82 0.70
N THR A 249 -1.52 -10.27 1.38
CA THR A 249 -2.85 -10.88 1.42
C THR A 249 -3.49 -10.97 0.03
N SER A 250 -3.30 -9.96 -0.82
CA SER A 250 -3.79 -9.97 -2.21
C SER A 250 -3.03 -11.00 -3.07
N ILE A 251 -1.70 -11.17 -2.85
CA ILE A 251 -0.91 -12.24 -3.49
C ILE A 251 -1.48 -13.61 -3.16
N GLU A 252 -1.70 -13.89 -1.87
CA GLU A 252 -2.26 -15.19 -1.43
C GLU A 252 -3.60 -15.47 -2.13
N ARG A 253 -4.48 -14.49 -2.15
CA ARG A 253 -5.80 -14.61 -2.77
C ARG A 253 -5.76 -14.81 -4.29
N ILE A 254 -4.85 -14.14 -4.98
CA ILE A 254 -4.66 -14.32 -6.43
C ILE A 254 -4.02 -15.67 -6.70
N ALA A 255 -3.04 -16.08 -5.87
CA ALA A 255 -2.38 -17.38 -6.00
C ALA A 255 -3.36 -18.54 -5.78
N GLU A 256 -4.32 -18.43 -4.85
CA GLU A 256 -5.39 -19.42 -4.68
C GLU A 256 -6.14 -19.67 -6.00
N ILE A 257 -6.55 -18.60 -6.70
CA ILE A 257 -7.26 -18.74 -7.98
C ILE A 257 -6.34 -19.30 -9.06
N MET A 258 -5.10 -18.82 -9.15
CA MET A 258 -4.14 -19.28 -10.17
C MET A 258 -3.72 -20.75 -9.99
N GLN A 259 -3.88 -21.31 -8.79
CA GLN A 259 -3.59 -22.71 -8.48
C GLN A 259 -4.78 -23.64 -8.76
N GLU A 260 -5.98 -23.09 -9.00
CA GLU A 260 -7.14 -23.91 -9.36
C GLU A 260 -6.86 -24.68 -10.67
N PRO A 261 -7.08 -25.99 -10.70
CA PRO A 261 -6.76 -26.78 -11.86
C PRO A 261 -7.72 -26.51 -13.03
N ILE A 262 -7.17 -26.35 -14.23
CA ILE A 262 -7.94 -26.34 -15.47
C ILE A 262 -8.18 -27.79 -15.87
N GLU A 263 -9.37 -28.33 -15.60
CA GLU A 263 -9.70 -29.73 -15.88
C GLU A 263 -9.95 -29.98 -17.36
N VAL A 264 -10.63 -29.05 -18.04
CA VAL A 264 -10.90 -29.15 -19.47
C VAL A 264 -9.77 -28.51 -20.27
N LYS A 265 -8.88 -29.33 -20.78
CA LYS A 265 -7.77 -28.87 -21.64
C LYS A 265 -8.08 -29.20 -23.09
N ASP A 266 -7.81 -28.23 -23.97
CA ASP A 266 -7.86 -28.50 -25.42
C ASP A 266 -6.86 -29.61 -25.78
N SER A 267 -7.33 -30.57 -26.54
CA SER A 267 -6.46 -31.62 -27.07
C SER A 267 -5.34 -30.99 -27.90
N LYS A 268 -4.08 -31.27 -27.55
CA LYS A 268 -2.91 -30.84 -28.34
C LYS A 268 -2.83 -31.51 -29.71
N THR A 269 -3.68 -32.49 -29.94
CA THR A 269 -3.82 -33.16 -31.24
C THR A 269 -4.70 -32.29 -32.11
N ASN A 270 -4.11 -31.54 -33.04
CA ASN A 270 -4.84 -30.99 -34.19
C ASN A 270 -5.43 -32.18 -34.97
N ILE A 271 -6.58 -32.65 -34.54
CA ILE A 271 -7.37 -33.55 -35.38
C ILE A 271 -7.88 -32.68 -36.51
N ASN A 272 -7.11 -32.62 -37.61
CA ASN A 272 -7.61 -32.11 -38.87
C ASN A 272 -8.77 -33.00 -39.25
N PHE A 273 -9.98 -32.63 -38.85
CA PHE A 273 -11.19 -33.20 -39.45
C PHE A 273 -11.18 -32.81 -40.93
N SER A 274 -10.48 -33.59 -41.75
CA SER A 274 -10.76 -33.60 -43.19
C SER A 274 -12.19 -34.12 -43.32
N ILE A 275 -13.15 -33.22 -43.45
CA ILE A 275 -14.49 -33.56 -43.89
C ILE A 275 -14.32 -34.09 -45.33
N THR A 276 -14.06 -35.39 -45.43
CA THR A 276 -14.13 -36.09 -46.70
C THR A 276 -15.60 -36.04 -47.08
N ARG A 277 -15.96 -35.10 -47.93
CA ARG A 277 -17.28 -34.93 -48.47
C ARG A 277 -17.52 -36.14 -49.39
N ASN A 278 -17.93 -37.23 -48.77
CA ASN A 278 -18.35 -38.40 -49.54
C ASN A 278 -19.69 -38.05 -50.21
N ASN A 279 -19.77 -38.21 -51.52
CA ASN A 279 -20.81 -37.70 -52.39
C ASN A 279 -22.20 -38.35 -52.20
N ASN A 280 -22.40 -39.10 -51.14
CA ASN A 280 -23.71 -39.63 -50.75
C ASN A 280 -24.24 -38.80 -49.59
N ASN A 281 -25.32 -38.08 -49.82
CA ASN A 281 -26.10 -37.21 -48.94
C ASN A 281 -26.48 -37.79 -47.56
N LYS A 282 -25.56 -38.39 -46.80
CA LYS A 282 -25.77 -38.78 -45.40
C LYS A 282 -25.23 -37.67 -44.53
N ILE A 283 -26.12 -36.94 -43.89
CA ILE A 283 -25.89 -36.09 -42.71
C ILE A 283 -25.14 -36.98 -41.72
N GLY A 284 -23.99 -36.49 -41.18
CA GLY A 284 -23.16 -37.24 -40.23
C GLY A 284 -24.02 -37.75 -39.08
N GLU A 285 -23.90 -39.03 -38.78
CA GLU A 285 -24.56 -39.68 -37.64
C GLU A 285 -23.70 -39.44 -36.39
N ILE A 286 -24.33 -38.97 -35.33
CA ILE A 286 -23.69 -38.83 -34.02
C ILE A 286 -24.12 -40.02 -33.17
N ILE A 287 -23.21 -40.92 -32.85
CA ILE A 287 -23.44 -42.13 -32.06
C ILE A 287 -22.85 -41.94 -30.68
N PHE A 288 -23.68 -42.08 -29.65
CA PHE A 288 -23.23 -42.23 -28.25
C PHE A 288 -23.18 -43.71 -27.93
N ASP A 289 -21.99 -44.30 -27.93
CA ASP A 289 -21.75 -45.69 -27.59
C ASP A 289 -21.12 -45.83 -26.23
N ASN A 290 -21.84 -46.43 -25.29
CA ASN A 290 -21.40 -46.67 -23.90
C ASN A 290 -20.85 -45.41 -23.16
N VAL A 291 -21.49 -44.28 -23.34
CA VAL A 291 -21.12 -43.04 -22.68
C VAL A 291 -21.71 -43.01 -21.26
N TRP A 292 -20.84 -43.00 -20.27
CA TRP A 292 -21.20 -42.82 -18.87
C TRP A 292 -20.87 -41.39 -18.45
N PHE A 293 -21.83 -40.70 -17.83
CA PHE A 293 -21.67 -39.37 -17.29
C PHE A 293 -21.96 -39.42 -15.79
N GLY A 294 -20.98 -39.00 -14.96
CA GLY A 294 -21.07 -38.98 -13.51
C GLY A 294 -20.69 -37.64 -12.93
#